data_2df53e0bacf7a7a7a5927157dc9bdbb1
#
_entry.id   2df53e0bacf7a7a7a5927157dc9bdbb1
#
_cell.length_a   1.000
_cell.length_b   1.000
_cell.length_c   1.000
_cell.angle_alpha   90.00
_cell.angle_beta   90.00
_cell.angle_gamma   90.00
#
_symmetry.space_group_name_H-M   'P 1'
#
loop_
_entity.id
_entity.type
_entity.pdbx_description
1 polymer ?
#
loop_
_entity_poly.entity_id
_entity_poly.type
_entity_poly.pdbx_seq_one_letter_code
_entity_poly.pdbx_strand_id
1 'polypeptide(L)'
;MVRFLLSLTFVSSLVSCSDSSENATTVFFGGEIVNPTSDYVVLYHNDSYVDSVKLDDKNHFSFQLDNIEDGLYHFDHSPELQYVYLSKGDSLLARLNTVEFDESLVYSGKGSEINNFLIEIFLKNESEEELMKDYYTLDPEDFSKKIDSLHSNKVALLQELNADEQFHPKALAMAEASIDYNTYISKEKYPFYHKKKTGEETIHDLEDEFYSYRKNIQFNNKDLTYFRPYFDFMKWHFGNMAYMTCLEDCSTDKKPVVDRLHFNKHKLNLVDSMVKQTELRDILFRNVAMDYLLREHTPSEEATVFIEKFKSLSSNPEHKEEIELLYNGIKNLQPNTTLPNIMVKNFNGEEVSLKKLANHEENTVFYFWTADQKTHFKNVNKHILSLKGKYPNYNFIGINVRTNSAQWKQLMDEYKMDKSKQFFGENFKELQMAMIIDGLNKCVIAKDTVVVDGFANLYTSL
;
A
#
# COMPACT_ATOMS: atom_id res chain seq x y z
N MET A 1 -54.89 56.36 -45.45
CA MET A 1 -54.24 55.81 -44.22
C MET A 1 -53.58 54.50 -44.67
N VAL A 2 -52.28 54.58 -44.93
CA VAL A 2 -51.49 53.43 -45.35
C VAL A 2 -50.59 53.05 -44.13
N ARG A 3 -50.79 51.86 -43.61
CA ARG A 3 -49.91 51.31 -42.50
C ARG A 3 -48.74 50.59 -43.14
N PHE A 4 -47.55 51.11 -42.93
CA PHE A 4 -46.27 50.45 -43.22
C PHE A 4 -46.01 49.44 -42.13
N LEU A 5 -45.88 48.14 -42.43
CA LEU A 5 -45.34 47.09 -41.59
C LEU A 5 -43.86 47.00 -41.89
N LEU A 6 -43.07 47.33 -40.88
CA LEU A 6 -41.61 47.09 -40.86
C LEU A 6 -41.35 45.66 -40.40
N SER A 7 -40.92 44.82 -41.36
CA SER A 7 -40.44 43.44 -41.07
C SER A 7 -38.97 43.51 -40.60
N LEU A 8 -38.71 43.27 -39.31
CA LEU A 8 -37.38 43.19 -38.76
C LEU A 8 -36.87 41.73 -38.90
N THR A 9 -36.04 41.48 -39.92
CA THR A 9 -35.34 40.20 -40.09
C THR A 9 -34.19 40.10 -39.12
N PHE A 10 -34.35 39.22 -38.13
CA PHE A 10 -33.27 38.87 -37.18
C PHE A 10 -32.37 37.83 -37.85
N VAL A 11 -31.20 38.24 -38.33
CA VAL A 11 -30.16 37.35 -38.82
C VAL A 11 -29.40 36.82 -37.60
N SER A 12 -29.74 35.62 -37.17
CA SER A 12 -28.96 34.87 -36.20
C SER A 12 -27.70 34.33 -36.90
N SER A 13 -26.58 34.98 -36.68
CA SER A 13 -25.27 34.44 -37.01
C SER A 13 -24.97 33.25 -36.08
N LEU A 14 -25.15 32.06 -36.60
CA LEU A 14 -24.60 30.83 -36.03
C LEU A 14 -23.09 30.96 -36.13
N VAL A 15 -22.47 31.35 -35.04
CA VAL A 15 -21.01 31.13 -34.84
C VAL A 15 -20.86 29.62 -34.64
N SER A 16 -20.58 28.92 -35.73
CA SER A 16 -20.05 27.57 -35.68
C SER A 16 -18.63 27.67 -35.08
N CYS A 17 -18.49 27.31 -33.82
CA CYS A 17 -17.17 26.92 -33.33
C CYS A 17 -16.78 25.67 -34.12
N SER A 18 -15.89 25.81 -35.07
CA SER A 18 -15.18 24.70 -35.64
C SER A 18 -14.26 24.18 -34.50
N ASP A 19 -14.63 23.07 -33.94
CA ASP A 19 -13.69 22.27 -33.12
C ASP A 19 -12.50 21.92 -34.01
N SER A 20 -11.45 22.68 -33.87
CA SER A 20 -10.11 22.27 -34.27
C SER A 20 -9.58 21.29 -33.19
N SER A 21 -10.17 20.10 -33.13
CA SER A 21 -9.68 18.98 -32.36
C SER A 21 -8.53 18.28 -33.10
N GLU A 22 -7.59 19.05 -33.66
CA GLU A 22 -6.34 18.49 -34.11
C GLU A 22 -5.39 18.44 -32.89
N ASN A 23 -5.24 17.21 -32.32
CA ASN A 23 -4.17 16.80 -31.40
C ASN A 23 -4.01 17.64 -30.13
N ALA A 24 -5.04 17.76 -29.31
CA ALA A 24 -4.84 18.18 -27.94
C ALA A 24 -4.03 17.09 -27.22
N THR A 25 -2.71 17.33 -27.06
CA THR A 25 -1.78 16.45 -26.31
C THR A 25 -1.76 16.80 -24.83
N THR A 26 -2.30 17.95 -24.49
CA THR A 26 -2.42 18.45 -23.10
C THR A 26 -3.54 17.74 -22.36
N VAL A 27 -3.26 17.32 -21.16
CA VAL A 27 -4.23 16.77 -20.21
C VAL A 27 -4.49 17.80 -19.13
N PHE A 28 -5.74 18.03 -18.83
CA PHE A 28 -6.18 18.75 -17.66
C PHE A 28 -6.68 17.76 -16.60
N PHE A 29 -6.07 17.79 -15.40
CA PHE A 29 -6.55 17.05 -14.24
C PHE A 29 -6.65 17.99 -13.05
N GLY A 30 -7.86 18.15 -12.51
CA GLY A 30 -8.12 19.04 -11.38
C GLY A 30 -9.24 18.55 -10.51
N GLY A 31 -9.64 19.36 -9.53
CA GLY A 31 -10.76 18.98 -8.67
C GLY A 31 -10.89 19.78 -7.38
N GLU A 32 -11.78 19.29 -6.51
CA GLU A 32 -12.07 19.81 -5.20
C GLU A 32 -11.82 18.76 -4.13
N ILE A 33 -11.10 19.13 -3.06
CA ILE A 33 -10.89 18.28 -1.88
C ILE A 33 -11.64 18.85 -0.69
N VAL A 34 -12.69 18.17 -0.27
CA VAL A 34 -13.46 18.55 0.92
C VAL A 34 -12.72 18.06 2.17
N ASN A 35 -12.60 18.92 3.18
CA ASN A 35 -11.85 18.67 4.43
C ASN A 35 -10.38 18.28 4.20
N PRO A 36 -9.57 19.09 3.48
CA PRO A 36 -8.21 18.72 3.13
C PRO A 36 -7.34 18.47 4.36
N THR A 37 -6.49 17.45 4.27
CA THR A 37 -5.52 17.05 5.30
C THR A 37 -4.10 17.53 5.00
N SER A 38 -3.88 18.02 3.78
CA SER A 38 -2.63 18.60 3.28
C SER A 38 -2.92 19.88 2.48
N ASP A 39 -1.93 20.74 2.35
CA ASP A 39 -2.01 21.93 1.48
C ASP A 39 -1.75 21.59 -0.01
N TYR A 40 -1.29 20.38 -0.30
CA TYR A 40 -0.81 19.99 -1.63
C TYR A 40 -1.46 18.72 -2.14
N VAL A 41 -1.56 18.64 -3.47
CA VAL A 41 -1.78 17.41 -4.21
C VAL A 41 -0.51 17.14 -5.03
N VAL A 42 0.01 15.92 -4.96
CA VAL A 42 1.21 15.49 -5.68
C VAL A 42 0.83 14.41 -6.67
N LEU A 43 1.27 14.54 -7.91
CA LEU A 43 1.02 13.57 -8.97
C LEU A 43 2.27 12.75 -9.26
N TYR A 44 2.09 11.45 -9.41
CA TYR A 44 3.16 10.49 -9.72
C TYR A 44 2.80 9.64 -10.93
N HIS A 45 3.81 9.22 -11.67
CA HIS A 45 3.72 8.20 -12.71
C HIS A 45 4.85 7.17 -12.51
N ASN A 46 4.50 5.89 -12.41
CA ASN A 46 5.47 4.82 -12.14
C ASN A 46 6.38 5.12 -10.93
N ASP A 47 5.79 5.52 -9.80
CA ASP A 47 6.45 5.99 -8.57
C ASP A 47 7.43 7.18 -8.76
N SER A 48 7.49 7.76 -9.96
CA SER A 48 8.28 8.96 -10.22
C SER A 48 7.41 10.21 -10.04
N TYR A 49 7.95 11.19 -9.34
CA TYR A 49 7.31 12.50 -9.20
C TYR A 49 7.08 13.14 -10.57
N VAL A 50 5.86 13.59 -10.82
CA VAL A 50 5.48 14.34 -12.04
C VAL A 50 5.37 15.82 -11.72
N ASP A 51 4.48 16.17 -10.78
CA ASP A 51 4.21 17.57 -10.42
C ASP A 51 3.51 17.66 -9.06
N SER A 52 3.48 18.86 -8.47
CA SER A 52 2.71 19.14 -7.26
C SER A 52 2.05 20.49 -7.33
N VAL A 53 0.81 20.57 -6.89
CA VAL A 53 0.03 21.80 -6.87
C VAL A 53 -0.48 22.09 -5.48
N LYS A 54 -0.48 23.37 -5.10
CA LYS A 54 -1.06 23.82 -3.85
C LYS A 54 -2.57 24.01 -4.03
N LEU A 55 -3.34 23.63 -3.01
CA LEU A 55 -4.77 23.95 -2.96
C LEU A 55 -5.01 25.45 -2.92
N ASP A 56 -6.00 25.93 -3.64
CA ASP A 56 -6.48 27.31 -3.53
C ASP A 56 -7.34 27.54 -2.27
N ASP A 57 -7.80 28.78 -2.06
CA ASP A 57 -8.63 29.16 -0.91
C ASP A 57 -10.00 28.44 -0.86
N LYS A 58 -10.37 27.74 -1.94
CA LYS A 58 -11.60 26.94 -2.05
C LYS A 58 -11.30 25.43 -2.08
N ASN A 59 -10.06 25.05 -1.77
CA ASN A 59 -9.57 23.68 -1.80
C ASN A 59 -9.59 23.02 -3.18
N HIS A 60 -9.44 23.80 -4.26
CA HIS A 60 -9.28 23.29 -5.59
C HIS A 60 -7.81 23.10 -5.93
N PHE A 61 -7.56 22.11 -6.79
CA PHE A 61 -6.25 21.86 -7.42
C PHE A 61 -6.41 21.74 -8.94
N SER A 62 -5.33 21.96 -9.69
CA SER A 62 -5.32 21.69 -11.12
C SER A 62 -3.92 21.46 -11.63
N PHE A 63 -3.76 20.40 -12.42
CA PHE A 63 -2.59 20.11 -13.24
C PHE A 63 -2.91 20.38 -14.70
N GLN A 64 -1.96 20.94 -15.42
CA GLN A 64 -1.97 21.03 -16.87
C GLN A 64 -0.71 20.34 -17.36
N LEU A 65 -0.88 19.17 -18.00
CA LEU A 65 0.19 18.24 -18.29
C LEU A 65 0.36 18.12 -19.81
N ASP A 66 1.52 18.51 -20.30
CA ASP A 66 1.86 18.41 -21.70
C ASP A 66 2.70 17.17 -21.99
N ASN A 67 2.43 16.50 -23.11
CA ASN A 67 3.19 15.34 -23.61
C ASN A 67 3.35 14.17 -22.62
N ILE A 68 2.30 13.90 -21.82
CA ILE A 68 2.28 12.73 -20.96
C ILE A 68 2.12 11.43 -21.76
N GLU A 69 2.49 10.32 -21.14
CA GLU A 69 2.15 8.98 -21.63
C GLU A 69 0.75 8.58 -21.13
N ASP A 70 -0.03 7.94 -22.00
CA ASP A 70 -1.32 7.37 -21.59
C ASP A 70 -1.09 6.21 -20.64
N GLY A 71 -1.73 6.23 -19.47
CA GLY A 71 -1.52 5.20 -18.47
C GLY A 71 -2.05 5.53 -17.08
N LEU A 72 -1.67 4.67 -16.15
CA LEU A 72 -2.05 4.81 -14.74
C LEU A 72 -1.09 5.74 -14.02
N TYR A 73 -1.65 6.79 -13.45
CA TYR A 73 -1.00 7.72 -12.53
C TYR A 73 -1.55 7.48 -11.12
N HIS A 74 -0.93 8.06 -10.13
CA HIS A 74 -1.56 8.21 -8.82
C HIS A 74 -1.35 9.62 -8.29
N PHE A 75 -2.34 10.14 -7.59
CA PHE A 75 -2.24 11.40 -6.88
C PHE A 75 -2.28 11.16 -5.38
N ASP A 76 -1.43 11.90 -4.68
CA ASP A 76 -1.27 11.85 -3.22
C ASP A 76 -1.84 13.13 -2.61
N HIS A 77 -2.76 12.98 -1.69
CA HIS A 77 -3.18 14.02 -0.77
C HIS A 77 -3.02 13.46 0.64
N SER A 78 -1.80 13.56 1.16
CA SER A 78 -1.36 12.89 2.39
C SER A 78 -2.40 12.93 3.53
N PRO A 79 -2.72 11.77 4.17
CA PRO A 79 -2.00 10.50 4.08
C PRO A 79 -2.50 9.54 2.99
N GLU A 80 -3.49 9.94 2.21
CA GLU A 80 -4.16 9.07 1.25
C GLU A 80 -3.59 9.25 -0.17
N LEU A 81 -3.63 8.19 -0.94
CA LEU A 81 -3.31 8.21 -2.37
C LEU A 81 -4.37 7.42 -3.15
N GLN A 82 -4.63 7.84 -4.40
CA GLN A 82 -5.53 7.13 -5.29
C GLN A 82 -5.02 7.13 -6.73
N TYR A 83 -5.35 6.07 -7.45
CA TYR A 83 -5.05 5.95 -8.87
C TYR A 83 -5.96 6.84 -9.72
N VAL A 84 -5.38 7.33 -10.82
CA VAL A 84 -6.10 8.01 -11.89
C VAL A 84 -5.52 7.57 -13.23
N TYR A 85 -6.37 7.13 -14.15
CA TYR A 85 -5.96 6.84 -15.52
C TYR A 85 -6.08 8.12 -16.35
N LEU A 86 -4.98 8.52 -16.98
CA LEU A 86 -4.92 9.73 -17.80
C LEU A 86 -4.54 9.38 -19.24
N SER A 87 -5.27 9.93 -20.19
CA SER A 87 -4.99 9.84 -21.62
C SER A 87 -4.84 11.23 -22.24
N LYS A 88 -4.06 11.32 -23.31
CA LYS A 88 -3.88 12.58 -24.05
C LYS A 88 -5.22 13.21 -24.44
N GLY A 89 -5.36 14.47 -24.12
CA GLY A 89 -6.56 15.25 -24.39
C GLY A 89 -7.71 15.03 -23.39
N ASP A 90 -7.46 14.37 -22.26
CA ASP A 90 -8.45 14.29 -21.17
C ASP A 90 -8.62 15.65 -20.49
N SER A 91 -9.83 15.86 -19.98
CA SER A 91 -10.18 17.01 -19.15
C SER A 91 -11.01 16.51 -17.99
N LEU A 92 -10.29 16.10 -16.94
CA LEU A 92 -10.81 15.32 -15.82
C LEU A 92 -10.91 16.19 -14.58
N LEU A 93 -12.05 16.12 -13.91
CA LEU A 93 -12.27 16.73 -12.60
C LEU A 93 -12.59 15.64 -11.57
N ALA A 94 -11.88 15.69 -10.44
CA ALA A 94 -12.11 14.84 -9.28
C ALA A 94 -12.77 15.63 -8.14
N ARG A 95 -13.69 15.01 -7.42
CA ARG A 95 -14.22 15.51 -6.16
C ARG A 95 -14.16 14.42 -5.12
N LEU A 96 -13.54 14.72 -3.98
CA LEU A 96 -13.41 13.78 -2.89
C LEU A 96 -13.54 14.47 -1.52
N ASN A 97 -13.85 13.69 -0.49
CA ASN A 97 -13.87 14.12 0.91
C ASN A 97 -12.92 13.21 1.71
N THR A 98 -11.91 13.79 2.35
CA THR A 98 -10.89 13.03 3.09
C THR A 98 -11.42 12.23 4.27
N VAL A 99 -12.65 12.45 4.73
CA VAL A 99 -13.30 11.67 5.80
C VAL A 99 -13.75 10.30 5.29
N GLU A 100 -14.16 10.22 4.03
CA GLU A 100 -14.61 9.02 3.31
C GLU A 100 -13.94 9.04 1.93
N PHE A 101 -12.62 8.83 1.91
CA PHE A 101 -11.78 9.16 0.76
C PHE A 101 -12.22 8.42 -0.51
N ASP A 102 -12.19 7.10 -0.49
CA ASP A 102 -12.48 6.28 -1.67
C ASP A 102 -13.98 6.26 -2.00
N GLU A 103 -14.84 6.18 -1.00
CA GLU A 103 -16.30 6.14 -1.17
C GLU A 103 -16.88 7.46 -1.69
N SER A 104 -16.18 8.57 -1.46
CA SER A 104 -16.63 9.90 -1.91
C SER A 104 -15.99 10.35 -3.22
N LEU A 105 -14.98 9.62 -3.73
CA LEU A 105 -14.26 10.00 -4.93
C LEU A 105 -15.13 9.77 -6.17
N VAL A 106 -15.38 10.85 -6.92
CA VAL A 106 -16.11 10.84 -8.17
C VAL A 106 -15.37 11.66 -9.20
N TYR A 107 -15.27 11.13 -10.42
CA TYR A 107 -14.70 11.82 -11.55
C TYR A 107 -15.79 12.33 -12.50
N SER A 108 -15.52 13.48 -13.16
CA SER A 108 -16.38 14.07 -14.20
C SER A 108 -15.54 14.65 -15.32
N GLY A 109 -16.13 14.83 -16.51
CA GLY A 109 -15.45 15.33 -17.69
C GLY A 109 -14.89 14.21 -18.57
N LYS A 110 -14.10 14.57 -19.57
CA LYS A 110 -13.55 13.60 -20.52
C LYS A 110 -12.48 12.73 -19.83
N GLY A 111 -12.66 11.42 -19.84
CA GLY A 111 -11.84 10.42 -19.16
C GLY A 111 -12.42 9.97 -17.80
N SER A 112 -13.65 10.43 -17.44
CA SER A 112 -14.28 10.09 -16.17
C SER A 112 -14.75 8.64 -16.09
N GLU A 113 -15.22 8.07 -17.19
CA GLU A 113 -15.90 6.77 -17.21
C GLU A 113 -14.98 5.64 -16.77
N ILE A 114 -13.77 5.59 -17.33
CA ILE A 114 -12.77 4.59 -16.93
C ILE A 114 -12.34 4.77 -15.49
N ASN A 115 -12.17 6.01 -15.03
CA ASN A 115 -11.74 6.31 -13.66
C ASN A 115 -12.83 5.96 -12.64
N ASN A 116 -14.09 6.29 -12.92
CA ASN A 116 -15.22 5.89 -12.08
C ASN A 116 -15.38 4.37 -12.03
N PHE A 117 -15.15 3.67 -13.15
CA PHE A 117 -15.16 2.21 -13.18
C PHE A 117 -14.07 1.61 -12.30
N LEU A 118 -12.83 2.15 -12.36
CA LEU A 118 -11.73 1.65 -11.51
C LEU A 118 -12.04 1.82 -10.01
N ILE A 119 -12.65 2.95 -9.60
CA ILE A 119 -13.10 3.18 -8.22
C ILE A 119 -14.25 2.21 -7.86
N GLU A 120 -15.22 2.03 -8.74
CA GLU A 120 -16.32 1.08 -8.50
C GLU A 120 -15.79 -0.34 -8.25
N ILE A 121 -14.85 -0.81 -9.08
CA ILE A 121 -14.24 -2.13 -8.90
C ILE A 121 -13.42 -2.21 -7.61
N PHE A 122 -12.70 -1.15 -7.25
CA PHE A 122 -11.97 -1.08 -5.98
C PHE A 122 -12.93 -1.25 -4.79
N LEU A 123 -14.01 -0.46 -4.72
CA LEU A 123 -15.01 -0.54 -3.65
C LEU A 123 -15.75 -1.88 -3.61
N LYS A 124 -16.05 -2.48 -4.78
CA LYS A 124 -16.62 -3.83 -4.85
C LYS A 124 -15.66 -4.86 -4.25
N ASN A 125 -14.37 -4.79 -4.59
CA ASN A 125 -13.36 -5.70 -4.05
C ASN A 125 -13.23 -5.57 -2.52
N GLU A 126 -13.26 -4.35 -1.98
CA GLU A 126 -13.28 -4.13 -0.51
C GLU A 126 -14.51 -4.75 0.15
N SER A 127 -15.70 -4.51 -0.42
CA SER A 127 -16.93 -5.09 0.11
C SER A 127 -16.95 -6.62 0.07
N GLU A 128 -16.27 -7.24 -0.89
CA GLU A 128 -16.14 -8.68 -1.03
C GLU A 128 -15.15 -9.30 -0.01
N GLU A 129 -14.25 -8.52 0.61
CA GLU A 129 -13.30 -9.05 1.60
C GLU A 129 -13.98 -9.74 2.79
N GLU A 130 -15.14 -9.26 3.19
CA GLU A 130 -15.92 -9.89 4.26
C GLU A 130 -16.46 -11.26 3.81
N LEU A 131 -16.93 -11.36 2.54
CA LEU A 131 -17.41 -12.63 1.97
C LEU A 131 -16.28 -13.66 1.85
N MET A 132 -15.05 -13.21 1.58
CA MET A 132 -13.90 -14.10 1.49
C MET A 132 -13.64 -14.87 2.78
N LYS A 133 -13.98 -14.31 3.95
CA LYS A 133 -13.82 -15.01 5.24
C LYS A 133 -14.62 -16.30 5.30
N ASP A 134 -15.81 -16.31 4.70
CA ASP A 134 -16.68 -17.48 4.64
C ASP A 134 -16.33 -18.36 3.44
N TYR A 135 -16.00 -17.78 2.28
CA TYR A 135 -15.67 -18.55 1.09
C TYR A 135 -14.42 -19.40 1.26
N TYR A 136 -13.43 -18.96 2.03
CA TYR A 136 -12.26 -19.78 2.36
C TYR A 136 -12.58 -21.03 3.21
N THR A 137 -13.81 -21.20 3.71
CA THR A 137 -14.23 -22.43 4.38
C THR A 137 -14.84 -23.46 3.43
N LEU A 138 -15.20 -23.07 2.21
CA LEU A 138 -15.79 -23.92 1.19
C LEU A 138 -14.74 -24.87 0.60
N ASP A 139 -15.19 -26.01 0.06
CA ASP A 139 -14.31 -26.87 -0.74
C ASP A 139 -13.86 -26.19 -2.05
N PRO A 140 -12.81 -26.69 -2.73
CA PRO A 140 -12.22 -26.01 -3.89
C PRO A 140 -13.20 -25.73 -5.03
N GLU A 141 -14.14 -26.65 -5.28
CA GLU A 141 -15.11 -26.52 -6.39
C GLU A 141 -16.14 -25.42 -6.08
N ASP A 142 -16.70 -25.43 -4.88
CA ASP A 142 -17.70 -24.44 -4.48
C ASP A 142 -17.06 -23.05 -4.28
N PHE A 143 -15.83 -23.00 -3.77
CA PHE A 143 -15.05 -21.76 -3.74
C PHE A 143 -14.86 -21.19 -5.15
N SER A 144 -14.39 -22.01 -6.11
CA SER A 144 -14.19 -21.58 -7.50
C SER A 144 -15.47 -21.03 -8.11
N LYS A 145 -16.61 -21.74 -7.95
CA LYS A 145 -17.92 -21.27 -8.46
C LYS A 145 -18.29 -19.88 -7.92
N LYS A 146 -18.05 -19.63 -6.61
CA LYS A 146 -18.34 -18.33 -5.99
C LYS A 146 -17.44 -17.23 -6.56
N ILE A 147 -16.14 -17.47 -6.63
CA ILE A 147 -15.16 -16.51 -7.14
C ILE A 147 -15.41 -16.21 -8.62
N ASP A 148 -15.64 -17.24 -9.45
CA ASP A 148 -15.90 -17.08 -10.88
C ASP A 148 -17.22 -16.34 -11.14
N SER A 149 -18.23 -16.48 -10.26
CA SER A 149 -19.44 -15.68 -10.32
C SER A 149 -19.19 -14.19 -10.03
N LEU A 150 -18.39 -13.86 -8.99
CA LEU A 150 -18.02 -12.47 -8.69
C LEU A 150 -17.21 -11.85 -9.84
N HIS A 151 -16.26 -12.59 -10.38
CA HIS A 151 -15.46 -12.19 -11.54
C HIS A 151 -16.35 -11.91 -12.76
N SER A 152 -17.23 -12.86 -13.13
CA SER A 152 -18.12 -12.74 -14.31
C SER A 152 -19.04 -11.54 -14.21
N ASN A 153 -19.55 -11.22 -13.01
CA ASN A 153 -20.38 -10.03 -12.80
C ASN A 153 -19.62 -8.73 -13.10
N LYS A 154 -18.34 -8.63 -12.65
CA LYS A 154 -17.49 -7.45 -12.91
C LYS A 154 -17.12 -7.34 -14.40
N VAL A 155 -16.82 -8.47 -15.03
CA VAL A 155 -16.54 -8.51 -16.48
C VAL A 155 -17.76 -8.07 -17.28
N ALA A 156 -18.98 -8.49 -16.91
CA ALA A 156 -20.21 -8.06 -17.57
C ALA A 156 -20.42 -6.55 -17.47
N LEU A 157 -20.16 -5.94 -16.29
CA LEU A 157 -20.20 -4.49 -16.11
C LEU A 157 -19.20 -3.76 -17.02
N LEU A 158 -17.97 -4.27 -17.12
CA LEU A 158 -16.96 -3.70 -18.01
C LEU A 158 -17.36 -3.80 -19.47
N GLN A 159 -17.93 -4.94 -19.88
CA GLN A 159 -18.37 -5.15 -21.27
C GLN A 159 -19.52 -4.21 -21.65
N GLU A 160 -20.49 -4.01 -20.75
CA GLU A 160 -21.59 -3.07 -20.94
C GLU A 160 -21.05 -1.64 -21.09
N LEU A 161 -20.20 -1.19 -20.17
CA LEU A 161 -19.61 0.14 -20.22
C LEU A 161 -18.74 0.34 -21.47
N ASN A 162 -17.92 -0.65 -21.85
CA ASN A 162 -17.07 -0.55 -23.03
C ASN A 162 -17.86 -0.58 -24.35
N ALA A 163 -19.05 -1.18 -24.37
CA ALA A 163 -19.92 -1.13 -25.56
C ALA A 163 -20.40 0.31 -25.84
N ASP A 164 -20.64 1.09 -24.82
CA ASP A 164 -21.08 2.48 -24.92
C ASP A 164 -19.90 3.44 -25.15
N GLU A 165 -18.82 3.30 -24.37
CA GLU A 165 -17.71 4.27 -24.33
C GLU A 165 -16.58 3.98 -25.32
N GLN A 166 -16.41 2.74 -25.77
CA GLN A 166 -15.36 2.28 -26.69
C GLN A 166 -13.95 2.68 -26.20
N PHE A 167 -13.58 2.23 -25.00
CA PHE A 167 -12.30 2.56 -24.38
C PHE A 167 -11.10 2.27 -25.26
N HIS A 168 -10.09 3.12 -25.15
CA HIS A 168 -8.78 2.83 -25.74
C HIS A 168 -8.23 1.50 -25.20
N PRO A 169 -7.57 0.66 -26.04
CA PRO A 169 -7.11 -0.66 -25.63
C PRO A 169 -6.28 -0.71 -24.33
N LYS A 170 -5.44 0.31 -24.05
CA LYS A 170 -4.68 0.38 -22.80
C LYS A 170 -5.59 0.62 -21.58
N ALA A 171 -6.60 1.47 -21.69
CA ALA A 171 -7.56 1.73 -20.62
C ALA A 171 -8.39 0.48 -20.33
N LEU A 172 -8.87 -0.19 -21.39
CA LEU A 172 -9.60 -1.45 -21.26
C LEU A 172 -8.74 -2.54 -20.58
N ALA A 173 -7.49 -2.71 -21.01
CA ALA A 173 -6.55 -3.67 -20.38
C ALA A 173 -6.29 -3.36 -18.90
N MET A 174 -6.27 -2.08 -18.50
CA MET A 174 -6.15 -1.68 -17.09
C MET A 174 -7.40 -2.04 -16.30
N ALA A 175 -8.60 -1.81 -16.87
CA ALA A 175 -9.86 -2.20 -16.25
C ALA A 175 -9.98 -3.73 -16.09
N GLU A 176 -9.62 -4.50 -17.12
CA GLU A 176 -9.55 -5.96 -17.06
C GLU A 176 -8.57 -6.42 -15.96
N ALA A 177 -7.36 -5.83 -15.90
CA ALA A 177 -6.38 -6.15 -14.88
C ALA A 177 -6.89 -5.87 -13.45
N SER A 178 -7.69 -4.82 -13.25
CA SER A 178 -8.29 -4.49 -11.94
C SER A 178 -9.28 -5.55 -11.46
N ILE A 179 -9.95 -6.25 -12.37
CA ILE A 179 -10.86 -7.36 -12.08
C ILE A 179 -10.06 -8.65 -11.86
N ASP A 180 -9.22 -9.00 -12.84
CA ASP A 180 -8.54 -10.28 -12.93
C ASP A 180 -7.59 -10.51 -11.75
N TYR A 181 -6.69 -9.57 -11.46
CA TYR A 181 -5.66 -9.79 -10.46
C TYR A 181 -6.22 -9.84 -9.04
N ASN A 182 -7.30 -9.13 -8.72
CA ASN A 182 -8.00 -9.30 -7.43
C ASN A 182 -8.64 -10.70 -7.29
N THR A 183 -9.21 -11.20 -8.39
CA THR A 183 -9.75 -12.57 -8.44
C THR A 183 -8.64 -13.61 -8.26
N TYR A 184 -7.54 -13.46 -8.98
CA TYR A 184 -6.41 -14.38 -8.91
C TYR A 184 -5.72 -14.38 -7.55
N ILE A 185 -5.61 -13.23 -6.86
CA ILE A 185 -5.13 -13.16 -5.47
C ILE A 185 -5.97 -14.06 -4.57
N SER A 186 -7.29 -14.04 -4.70
CA SER A 186 -8.18 -14.86 -3.88
C SER A 186 -7.94 -16.34 -4.10
N LYS A 187 -7.72 -16.78 -5.34
CA LYS A 187 -7.36 -18.16 -5.69
C LYS A 187 -5.95 -18.53 -5.16
N GLU A 188 -4.95 -17.65 -5.26
CA GLU A 188 -3.61 -17.93 -4.72
C GLU A 188 -3.60 -18.03 -3.18
N LYS A 189 -4.46 -17.28 -2.51
CA LYS A 189 -4.61 -17.32 -1.05
C LYS A 189 -5.36 -18.55 -0.55
N TYR A 190 -6.25 -19.11 -1.37
CA TYR A 190 -7.20 -20.14 -0.96
C TYR A 190 -6.56 -21.31 -0.20
N PRO A 191 -5.52 -22.03 -0.69
CA PRO A 191 -5.00 -23.21 0.00
C PRO A 191 -4.51 -22.91 1.43
N PHE A 192 -3.94 -21.72 1.65
CA PHE A 192 -3.42 -21.31 2.94
C PHE A 192 -4.53 -20.86 3.92
N TYR A 193 -5.50 -20.09 3.42
CA TYR A 193 -6.60 -19.60 4.22
C TYR A 193 -7.63 -20.69 4.50
N HIS A 194 -7.89 -21.59 3.54
CA HIS A 194 -8.73 -22.76 3.73
C HIS A 194 -8.18 -23.63 4.87
N LYS A 195 -6.92 -24.05 4.78
CA LYS A 195 -6.27 -24.79 5.86
C LYS A 195 -6.41 -24.09 7.22
N LYS A 196 -6.14 -22.78 7.26
CA LYS A 196 -6.23 -22.00 8.51
C LYS A 196 -7.64 -21.96 9.08
N LYS A 197 -8.65 -21.90 8.23
CA LYS A 197 -10.06 -21.77 8.62
C LYS A 197 -10.71 -23.10 8.99
N THR A 198 -10.39 -24.17 8.27
CA THR A 198 -10.91 -25.50 8.49
C THR A 198 -10.17 -26.28 9.59
N GLY A 199 -8.91 -25.87 9.88
CA GLY A 199 -8.05 -26.55 10.84
C GLY A 199 -7.39 -27.82 10.27
N GLU A 200 -7.36 -27.99 8.96
CA GLU A 200 -6.68 -29.11 8.31
C GLU A 200 -5.18 -29.15 8.66
N GLU A 201 -4.62 -30.34 8.81
CA GLU A 201 -3.20 -30.52 9.13
C GLU A 201 -2.29 -30.18 7.94
N THR A 202 -2.75 -30.47 6.72
CA THR A 202 -2.00 -30.27 5.47
C THR A 202 -2.71 -29.25 4.59
N ILE A 203 -2.00 -28.71 3.61
CA ILE A 203 -2.60 -27.90 2.54
C ILE A 203 -3.35 -28.83 1.61
N HIS A 204 -4.55 -28.42 1.20
CA HIS A 204 -5.38 -29.15 0.25
C HIS A 204 -4.65 -29.32 -1.08
N ASP A 205 -4.69 -30.54 -1.60
CA ASP A 205 -4.16 -30.84 -2.94
C ASP A 205 -5.18 -30.33 -3.97
N LEU A 206 -4.76 -29.39 -4.80
CA LEU A 206 -5.64 -28.71 -5.77
C LEU A 206 -5.29 -29.16 -7.18
N GLU A 207 -6.31 -29.48 -7.96
CA GLU A 207 -6.16 -29.87 -9.35
C GLU A 207 -5.62 -28.72 -10.21
N ASP A 208 -4.93 -29.04 -11.32
CA ASP A 208 -4.38 -28.05 -12.27
C ASP A 208 -5.46 -27.09 -12.80
N GLU A 209 -6.70 -27.56 -12.92
CA GLU A 209 -7.83 -26.73 -13.38
C GLU A 209 -8.13 -25.56 -12.45
N PHE A 210 -7.94 -25.73 -11.13
CA PHE A 210 -8.09 -24.64 -10.17
C PHE A 210 -7.17 -23.47 -10.47
N TYR A 211 -5.96 -23.76 -10.99
CA TYR A 211 -4.95 -22.79 -11.36
C TYR A 211 -4.90 -22.47 -12.86
N SER A 212 -5.95 -22.82 -13.63
CA SER A 212 -5.99 -22.62 -15.09
C SER A 212 -5.76 -21.16 -15.52
N TYR A 213 -6.18 -20.18 -14.69
CA TYR A 213 -5.94 -18.75 -14.92
C TYR A 213 -4.43 -18.38 -15.00
N ARG A 214 -3.53 -19.19 -14.42
CA ARG A 214 -2.09 -18.94 -14.46
C ARG A 214 -1.52 -18.90 -15.89
N LYS A 215 -2.20 -19.52 -16.85
CA LYS A 215 -1.83 -19.48 -18.28
C LYS A 215 -1.98 -18.09 -18.89
N ASN A 216 -2.78 -17.23 -18.28
CA ASN A 216 -3.09 -15.87 -18.76
C ASN A 216 -2.24 -14.78 -18.08
N ILE A 217 -1.35 -15.14 -17.15
CA ILE A 217 -0.54 -14.16 -16.41
C ILE A 217 0.48 -13.49 -17.33
N GLN A 218 0.48 -12.17 -17.31
CA GLN A 218 1.44 -11.34 -18.06
C GLN A 218 2.59 -10.91 -17.14
N PHE A 219 3.62 -11.74 -16.98
CA PHE A 219 4.76 -11.46 -16.09
C PHE A 219 5.62 -10.26 -16.48
N ASN A 220 5.46 -9.72 -17.68
CA ASN A 220 6.32 -8.69 -18.24
C ASN A 220 5.57 -7.46 -18.72
N ASN A 221 4.37 -7.21 -18.20
CA ASN A 221 3.57 -6.04 -18.56
C ASN A 221 4.08 -4.81 -17.79
N LYS A 222 4.69 -3.86 -18.52
CA LYS A 222 5.25 -2.64 -17.95
C LYS A 222 4.17 -1.70 -17.41
N ASP A 223 3.00 -1.65 -18.05
CA ASP A 223 1.92 -0.75 -17.67
C ASP A 223 1.29 -1.14 -16.32
N LEU A 224 1.53 -2.38 -15.85
CA LEU A 224 1.02 -2.91 -14.57
C LEU A 224 2.05 -2.91 -13.44
N THR A 225 3.31 -2.57 -13.70
CA THR A 225 4.41 -2.71 -12.72
C THR A 225 4.09 -2.06 -11.37
N TYR A 226 3.48 -0.88 -11.39
CA TYR A 226 3.10 -0.10 -10.21
C TYR A 226 1.61 -0.18 -9.85
N PHE A 227 0.87 -1.03 -10.56
CA PHE A 227 -0.52 -1.30 -10.23
C PHE A 227 -0.62 -2.28 -9.06
N ARG A 228 -1.10 -1.82 -7.92
CA ARG A 228 -1.08 -2.57 -6.66
C ARG A 228 -1.74 -3.95 -6.74
N PRO A 229 -2.92 -4.15 -7.36
CA PRO A 229 -3.51 -5.49 -7.48
C PRO A 229 -2.59 -6.48 -8.23
N TYR A 230 -1.93 -6.03 -9.30
CA TYR A 230 -0.97 -6.86 -10.03
C TYR A 230 0.26 -7.21 -9.18
N PHE A 231 0.83 -6.21 -8.51
CA PHE A 231 1.99 -6.44 -7.64
C PHE A 231 1.67 -7.36 -6.46
N ASP A 232 0.53 -7.16 -5.80
CA ASP A 232 0.08 -8.03 -4.70
C ASP A 232 -0.22 -9.44 -5.18
N PHE A 233 -0.79 -9.60 -6.39
CA PHE A 233 -0.93 -10.90 -7.03
C PHE A 233 0.43 -11.57 -7.22
N MET A 234 1.43 -10.88 -7.79
CA MET A 234 2.77 -11.45 -8.00
C MET A 234 3.39 -11.94 -6.68
N LYS A 235 3.23 -11.21 -5.60
CA LYS A 235 3.71 -11.63 -4.26
C LYS A 235 3.08 -12.94 -3.81
N TRP A 236 1.75 -13.05 -3.94
CA TRP A 236 1.01 -14.25 -3.54
C TRP A 236 1.31 -15.43 -4.47
N HIS A 237 1.34 -15.19 -5.77
CA HIS A 237 1.65 -16.19 -6.79
C HIS A 237 3.02 -16.84 -6.57
N PHE A 238 4.08 -16.02 -6.48
CA PHE A 238 5.41 -16.55 -6.21
C PHE A 238 5.55 -17.17 -4.82
N GLY A 239 4.78 -16.67 -3.84
CA GLY A 239 4.68 -17.27 -2.52
C GLY A 239 4.05 -18.67 -2.55
N ASN A 240 2.91 -18.81 -3.25
CA ASN A 240 2.21 -20.07 -3.43
C ASN A 240 3.08 -21.07 -4.21
N MET A 241 3.59 -20.69 -5.38
CA MET A 241 4.45 -21.56 -6.19
C MET A 241 5.68 -22.04 -5.42
N ALA A 242 6.39 -21.13 -4.74
CA ALA A 242 7.56 -21.50 -3.95
C ALA A 242 7.20 -22.47 -2.82
N TYR A 243 6.06 -22.26 -2.17
CA TYR A 243 5.60 -23.11 -1.08
C TYR A 243 5.25 -24.51 -1.58
N MET A 244 4.46 -24.63 -2.67
CA MET A 244 4.06 -25.91 -3.24
C MET A 244 5.26 -26.71 -3.75
N THR A 245 6.17 -26.07 -4.50
CA THR A 245 7.39 -26.73 -4.96
C THR A 245 8.29 -27.16 -3.79
N CYS A 246 8.39 -26.36 -2.72
CA CYS A 246 9.14 -26.78 -1.52
C CYS A 246 8.48 -27.95 -0.79
N LEU A 247 7.16 -28.10 -0.83
CA LEU A 247 6.48 -29.28 -0.28
C LEU A 247 6.78 -30.56 -1.08
N GLU A 248 6.89 -30.43 -2.40
CA GLU A 248 7.18 -31.56 -3.29
C GLU A 248 8.66 -31.98 -3.21
N ASP A 249 9.57 -31.00 -3.38
CA ASP A 249 11.00 -31.25 -3.57
C ASP A 249 11.80 -31.34 -2.27
N CYS A 250 11.35 -30.64 -1.19
CA CYS A 250 12.17 -30.40 0.00
C CYS A 250 11.60 -31.06 1.26
N SER A 251 10.39 -31.61 1.22
CA SER A 251 9.72 -32.22 2.37
C SER A 251 9.47 -33.70 2.17
N THR A 252 10.16 -34.53 2.97
CA THR A 252 9.94 -35.97 2.99
C THR A 252 8.57 -36.37 3.56
N ASP A 253 7.90 -35.49 4.33
CA ASP A 253 6.71 -35.81 5.10
C ASP A 253 5.53 -34.82 4.85
N LYS A 254 5.55 -34.03 3.78
CA LYS A 254 4.53 -32.96 3.50
C LYS A 254 4.29 -32.00 4.68
N LYS A 255 5.29 -31.81 5.52
CA LYS A 255 5.22 -30.87 6.66
C LYS A 255 5.29 -29.42 6.20
N PRO A 256 4.76 -28.45 6.98
CA PRO A 256 4.91 -27.04 6.68
C PRO A 256 6.36 -26.67 6.38
N VAL A 257 6.58 -25.75 5.43
CA VAL A 257 7.91 -25.23 5.11
C VAL A 257 8.50 -24.57 6.36
N VAL A 258 9.52 -25.20 6.93
CA VAL A 258 10.21 -24.74 8.16
C VAL A 258 11.46 -23.96 7.80
N ASP A 259 12.17 -24.37 6.74
CA ASP A 259 13.39 -23.70 6.28
C ASP A 259 13.06 -22.45 5.48
N ARG A 260 13.05 -21.32 6.18
CA ARG A 260 12.75 -20.01 5.58
C ARG A 260 13.82 -19.51 4.63
N LEU A 261 15.10 -19.86 4.88
CA LEU A 261 16.19 -19.52 3.98
C LEU A 261 15.99 -20.21 2.61
N HIS A 262 15.75 -21.52 2.64
CA HIS A 262 15.51 -22.29 1.44
C HIS A 262 14.30 -21.77 0.67
N PHE A 263 13.17 -21.61 1.34
CA PHE A 263 11.93 -21.09 0.77
C PHE A 263 12.13 -19.72 0.06
N ASN A 264 12.78 -18.76 0.74
CA ASN A 264 12.95 -17.42 0.16
C ASN A 264 14.00 -17.40 -0.95
N LYS A 265 15.05 -18.25 -0.89
CA LYS A 265 15.99 -18.44 -2.02
C LYS A 265 15.28 -19.04 -3.23
N HIS A 266 14.39 -20.02 -3.01
CA HIS A 266 13.58 -20.61 -4.06
C HIS A 266 12.66 -19.58 -4.70
N LYS A 267 11.98 -18.76 -3.88
CA LYS A 267 11.14 -17.65 -4.34
C LYS A 267 11.91 -16.64 -5.19
N LEU A 268 13.14 -16.24 -4.79
CA LEU A 268 14.01 -15.40 -5.62
C LEU A 268 14.32 -16.06 -6.98
N ASN A 269 14.62 -17.36 -7.00
CA ASN A 269 14.92 -18.08 -8.24
C ASN A 269 13.70 -18.16 -9.18
N LEU A 270 12.50 -18.38 -8.65
CA LEU A 270 11.26 -18.35 -9.45
C LEU A 270 11.02 -16.98 -10.09
N VAL A 271 11.15 -15.92 -9.31
CA VAL A 271 11.03 -14.55 -9.82
C VAL A 271 12.05 -14.29 -10.93
N ASP A 272 13.33 -14.68 -10.75
CA ASP A 272 14.40 -14.52 -11.75
C ASP A 272 14.11 -15.28 -13.05
N SER A 273 13.57 -16.49 -12.94
CA SER A 273 13.27 -17.34 -14.10
C SER A 273 12.10 -16.82 -14.93
N MET A 274 11.06 -16.29 -14.29
CA MET A 274 9.78 -15.97 -14.94
C MET A 274 9.62 -14.48 -15.29
N VAL A 275 10.14 -13.56 -14.45
CA VAL A 275 10.01 -12.12 -14.67
C VAL A 275 11.22 -11.57 -15.40
N LYS A 276 11.02 -11.12 -16.64
CA LYS A 276 12.09 -10.54 -17.49
C LYS A 276 12.09 -9.02 -17.49
N GLN A 277 10.99 -8.40 -17.11
CA GLN A 277 10.90 -6.95 -16.93
C GLN A 277 11.71 -6.56 -15.68
N THR A 278 12.81 -5.83 -15.90
CA THR A 278 13.85 -5.59 -14.89
C THR A 278 13.32 -4.87 -13.66
N GLU A 279 12.52 -3.85 -13.87
CA GLU A 279 12.00 -3.03 -12.79
C GLU A 279 11.04 -3.82 -11.86
N LEU A 280 10.06 -4.51 -12.42
CA LEU A 280 9.18 -5.39 -11.65
C LEU A 280 9.96 -6.48 -10.91
N ARG A 281 10.94 -7.09 -11.58
CA ARG A 281 11.79 -8.11 -11.00
C ARG A 281 12.58 -7.59 -9.79
N ASP A 282 13.19 -6.43 -9.91
CA ASP A 282 13.95 -5.81 -8.81
C ASP A 282 13.05 -5.41 -7.63
N ILE A 283 11.83 -4.91 -7.88
CA ILE A 283 10.84 -4.62 -6.85
C ILE A 283 10.40 -5.92 -6.14
N LEU A 284 10.17 -7.00 -6.87
CA LEU A 284 9.82 -8.30 -6.29
C LEU A 284 10.97 -8.90 -5.48
N PHE A 285 12.22 -8.81 -5.96
CA PHE A 285 13.40 -9.23 -5.19
C PHE A 285 13.53 -8.46 -3.88
N ARG A 286 13.36 -7.14 -3.94
CA ARG A 286 13.34 -6.29 -2.74
C ARG A 286 12.26 -6.74 -1.76
N ASN A 287 11.04 -7.00 -2.24
CA ASN A 287 9.93 -7.45 -1.40
C ASN A 287 10.24 -8.79 -0.71
N VAL A 288 10.82 -9.77 -1.44
CA VAL A 288 11.23 -11.05 -0.85
C VAL A 288 12.30 -10.85 0.22
N ALA A 289 13.28 -9.96 -0.02
CA ALA A 289 14.35 -9.68 0.93
C ALA A 289 13.84 -8.97 2.19
N MET A 290 12.96 -7.98 2.03
CA MET A 290 12.30 -7.30 3.15
C MET A 290 11.49 -8.29 4.00
N ASP A 291 10.65 -9.12 3.37
CA ASP A 291 9.80 -10.10 4.07
C ASP A 291 10.64 -11.13 4.85
N TYR A 292 11.74 -11.63 4.26
CA TYR A 292 12.66 -12.53 4.94
C TYR A 292 13.30 -11.89 6.17
N LEU A 293 13.91 -10.73 6.02
CA LEU A 293 14.65 -10.07 7.11
C LEU A 293 13.72 -9.59 8.23
N LEU A 294 12.54 -9.05 7.89
CA LEU A 294 11.57 -8.59 8.88
C LEU A 294 10.91 -9.73 9.67
N ARG A 295 10.95 -10.97 9.16
CA ARG A 295 10.43 -12.14 9.87
C ARG A 295 11.48 -12.88 10.69
N GLU A 296 12.74 -12.91 10.22
CA GLU A 296 13.81 -13.63 10.92
C GLU A 296 14.39 -12.83 12.08
N HIS A 297 14.53 -11.52 11.95
CA HIS A 297 15.07 -10.59 12.95
C HIS A 297 16.41 -10.99 13.57
N THR A 298 17.00 -12.14 13.18
CA THR A 298 18.20 -12.70 13.80
C THR A 298 19.38 -12.58 12.84
N PRO A 299 20.42 -11.85 13.19
CA PRO A 299 21.67 -11.86 12.43
C PRO A 299 22.27 -13.26 12.46
N SER A 300 22.46 -13.84 11.28
CA SER A 300 22.99 -15.19 11.13
C SER A 300 23.86 -15.29 9.87
N GLU A 301 24.62 -16.37 9.76
CA GLU A 301 25.33 -16.70 8.53
C GLU A 301 24.32 -16.93 7.38
N GLU A 302 23.19 -17.54 7.66
CA GLU A 302 22.11 -17.77 6.70
C GLU A 302 21.53 -16.46 6.15
N ALA A 303 21.29 -15.46 7.02
CA ALA A 303 20.84 -14.15 6.60
C ALA A 303 21.87 -13.46 5.69
N THR A 304 23.18 -13.63 5.99
CA THR A 304 24.26 -13.10 5.15
C THR A 304 24.26 -13.79 3.78
N VAL A 305 24.17 -15.11 3.73
CA VAL A 305 24.09 -15.90 2.47
C VAL A 305 22.86 -15.49 1.65
N PHE A 306 21.74 -15.24 2.30
CA PHE A 306 20.53 -14.77 1.63
C PHE A 306 20.70 -13.37 1.01
N ILE A 307 21.29 -12.44 1.75
CA ILE A 307 21.53 -11.06 1.28
C ILE A 307 22.49 -11.07 0.07
N GLU A 308 23.56 -11.87 0.11
CA GLU A 308 24.49 -12.01 -1.01
C GLU A 308 23.77 -12.60 -2.26
N LYS A 309 22.88 -13.57 -2.08
CA LYS A 309 22.04 -14.08 -3.16
C LYS A 309 21.14 -12.98 -3.74
N PHE A 310 20.44 -12.20 -2.89
CA PHE A 310 19.62 -11.07 -3.32
C PHE A 310 20.47 -10.05 -4.11
N LYS A 311 21.62 -9.63 -3.56
CA LYS A 311 22.53 -8.66 -4.21
C LYS A 311 23.04 -9.13 -5.58
N SER A 312 23.22 -10.44 -5.73
CA SER A 312 23.67 -11.03 -7.01
C SER A 312 22.59 -10.99 -8.10
N LEU A 313 21.33 -11.00 -7.71
CA LEU A 313 20.18 -11.01 -8.63
C LEU A 313 19.65 -9.61 -8.96
N SER A 314 19.53 -8.75 -7.96
CA SER A 314 19.01 -7.39 -8.15
C SER A 314 19.99 -6.54 -8.94
N SER A 315 19.48 -5.74 -9.87
CA SER A 315 20.26 -4.73 -10.61
C SER A 315 20.13 -3.32 -10.00
N ASN A 316 19.14 -3.10 -9.10
CA ASN A 316 18.85 -1.80 -8.53
C ASN A 316 19.76 -1.49 -7.33
N PRO A 317 20.64 -0.44 -7.40
CA PRO A 317 21.58 -0.11 -6.34
C PRO A 317 20.88 0.42 -5.09
N GLU A 318 19.78 1.15 -5.23
CA GLU A 318 19.03 1.71 -4.10
C GLU A 318 18.37 0.59 -3.27
N HIS A 319 17.79 -0.43 -3.93
CA HIS A 319 17.25 -1.60 -3.25
C HIS A 319 18.33 -2.38 -2.50
N LYS A 320 19.54 -2.50 -3.07
CA LYS A 320 20.66 -3.17 -2.39
C LYS A 320 21.09 -2.43 -1.14
N GLU A 321 21.21 -1.11 -1.23
CA GLU A 321 21.56 -0.25 -0.10
C GLU A 321 20.46 -0.33 0.99
N GLU A 322 19.20 -0.25 0.61
CA GLU A 322 18.07 -0.33 1.54
C GLU A 322 18.05 -1.67 2.32
N ILE A 323 18.26 -2.80 1.65
CA ILE A 323 18.30 -4.11 2.30
C ILE A 323 19.52 -4.22 3.23
N GLU A 324 20.64 -3.64 2.87
CA GLU A 324 21.83 -3.60 3.73
C GLU A 324 21.62 -2.72 4.96
N LEU A 325 21.01 -1.55 4.80
CA LEU A 325 20.62 -0.67 5.91
C LEU A 325 19.63 -1.35 6.86
N LEU A 326 18.62 -2.04 6.31
CA LEU A 326 17.67 -2.84 7.10
C LEU A 326 18.38 -3.90 7.93
N TYR A 327 19.27 -4.68 7.32
CA TYR A 327 20.02 -5.72 8.01
C TYR A 327 20.95 -5.16 9.10
N ASN A 328 21.59 -4.04 8.84
CA ASN A 328 22.39 -3.34 9.84
C ASN A 328 21.53 -2.80 10.99
N GLY A 329 20.35 -2.26 10.70
CA GLY A 329 19.35 -1.86 11.70
C GLY A 329 18.93 -3.05 12.59
N ILE A 330 18.66 -4.21 11.98
CA ILE A 330 18.35 -5.44 12.71
C ILE A 330 19.49 -5.84 13.65
N LYS A 331 20.76 -5.78 13.22
CA LYS A 331 21.93 -6.04 14.08
C LYS A 331 22.02 -5.07 15.24
N ASN A 332 21.71 -3.79 15.01
CA ASN A 332 21.80 -2.74 16.02
C ASN A 332 20.67 -2.80 17.07
N LEU A 333 19.62 -3.58 16.81
CA LEU A 333 18.50 -3.78 17.74
C LEU A 333 18.51 -5.15 18.42
N GLN A 334 19.61 -5.90 18.33
CA GLN A 334 19.72 -7.16 19.05
C GLN A 334 19.83 -6.93 20.57
N PRO A 335 19.37 -7.87 21.39
CA PRO A 335 19.59 -7.81 22.83
C PRO A 335 21.07 -7.56 23.20
N ASN A 336 21.28 -6.72 24.18
CA ASN A 336 22.61 -6.27 24.68
C ASN A 336 23.37 -5.31 23.74
N THR A 337 22.78 -4.85 22.64
CA THR A 337 23.35 -3.74 21.86
C THR A 337 22.96 -2.38 22.46
N THR A 338 23.70 -1.34 22.12
CA THR A 338 23.34 0.02 22.53
C THR A 338 22.18 0.54 21.69
N LEU A 339 21.15 1.08 22.34
CA LEU A 339 20.00 1.72 21.68
C LEU A 339 20.45 2.78 20.66
N PRO A 340 19.88 2.83 19.44
CA PRO A 340 20.21 3.86 18.46
C PRO A 340 20.02 5.28 19.00
N ASN A 341 20.92 6.21 18.60
CA ASN A 341 20.86 7.59 19.05
C ASN A 341 19.97 8.43 18.13
N ILE A 342 18.67 8.22 18.22
CA ILE A 342 17.67 8.95 17.43
C ILE A 342 17.10 10.10 18.25
N MET A 343 16.89 11.24 17.58
CA MET A 343 16.30 12.43 18.19
C MET A 343 14.78 12.46 17.94
N VAL A 344 14.05 12.82 18.97
CA VAL A 344 12.61 13.07 18.95
C VAL A 344 12.31 14.40 19.63
N LYS A 345 11.19 15.05 19.33
CA LYS A 345 10.82 16.32 19.94
C LYS A 345 9.84 16.12 21.09
N ASN A 346 10.08 16.80 22.20
CA ASN A 346 9.11 16.86 23.30
C ASN A 346 7.95 17.84 22.97
N PHE A 347 6.99 17.98 23.86
CA PHE A 347 5.82 18.87 23.67
C PHE A 347 6.20 20.33 23.44
N ASN A 348 7.32 20.80 23.99
CA ASN A 348 7.84 22.16 23.82
C ASN A 348 8.62 22.35 22.50
N GLY A 349 8.86 21.28 21.75
CA GLY A 349 9.64 21.29 20.51
C GLY A 349 11.15 21.10 20.72
N GLU A 350 11.61 20.78 21.95
CA GLU A 350 13.00 20.54 22.25
C GLU A 350 13.40 19.11 21.85
N GLU A 351 14.57 18.96 21.27
CA GLU A 351 15.11 17.67 20.87
C GLU A 351 15.64 16.85 22.07
N VAL A 352 15.25 15.61 22.13
CA VAL A 352 15.67 14.66 23.16
C VAL A 352 16.04 13.33 22.48
N SER A 353 17.19 12.75 22.83
CA SER A 353 17.58 11.44 22.29
C SER A 353 16.85 10.29 22.98
N LEU A 354 16.55 9.21 22.23
CA LEU A 354 15.98 7.99 22.79
C LEU A 354 16.87 7.40 23.91
N LYS A 355 18.20 7.51 23.77
CA LYS A 355 19.14 7.10 24.82
C LYS A 355 18.92 7.85 26.13
N LYS A 356 18.70 9.17 26.06
CA LYS A 356 18.40 9.97 27.27
C LYS A 356 17.10 9.54 27.92
N LEU A 357 16.08 9.19 27.11
CA LEU A 357 14.79 8.72 27.60
C LEU A 357 14.86 7.31 28.22
N ALA A 358 15.80 6.48 27.77
CA ALA A 358 16.04 5.11 28.26
C ALA A 358 17.06 5.02 29.40
N ASN A 359 17.70 6.14 29.76
CA ASN A 359 18.75 6.15 30.81
C ASN A 359 18.13 6.09 32.23
N HIS A 360 17.54 4.94 32.54
CA HIS A 360 16.91 4.64 33.83
C HIS A 360 17.15 3.19 34.22
N GLU A 361 17.14 2.90 35.51
CA GLU A 361 17.24 1.54 36.05
C GLU A 361 16.04 0.66 35.66
N GLU A 362 14.93 1.28 35.29
CA GLU A 362 13.70 0.62 34.86
C GLU A 362 13.72 0.34 33.36
N ASN A 363 12.98 -0.71 32.93
CA ASN A 363 12.75 -0.97 31.51
C ASN A 363 11.94 0.18 30.89
N THR A 364 12.45 0.73 29.78
CA THR A 364 11.73 1.70 28.96
C THR A 364 11.17 1.01 27.72
N VAL A 365 9.86 1.14 27.50
CA VAL A 365 9.14 0.62 26.33
C VAL A 365 8.84 1.78 25.41
N PHE A 366 9.51 1.83 24.26
CA PHE A 366 9.19 2.74 23.18
C PHE A 366 8.10 2.12 22.32
N TYR A 367 6.93 2.75 22.22
CA TYR A 367 5.82 2.35 21.38
C TYR A 367 5.45 3.45 20.39
N PHE A 368 4.87 3.05 19.25
CA PHE A 368 4.62 3.95 18.13
C PHE A 368 3.12 4.12 17.89
N TRP A 369 2.72 5.32 17.51
CA TRP A 369 1.35 5.63 17.17
C TRP A 369 1.25 6.80 16.19
N THR A 370 0.13 6.87 15.46
CA THR A 370 -0.17 7.96 14.52
C THR A 370 -1.57 8.49 14.74
N ALA A 371 -1.80 9.75 14.42
CA ALA A 371 -3.12 10.37 14.44
C ALA A 371 -4.02 9.87 13.29
N ASP A 372 -3.42 9.47 12.18
CA ASP A 372 -4.13 9.07 10.96
C ASP A 372 -4.93 7.78 11.15
N GLN A 373 -4.49 6.90 12.05
CA GLN A 373 -5.18 5.66 12.40
C GLN A 373 -5.93 5.79 13.73
N LYS A 374 -7.06 6.48 13.74
CA LYS A 374 -7.85 6.79 14.96
C LYS A 374 -8.19 5.55 15.80
N THR A 375 -8.56 4.44 15.18
CA THR A 375 -8.88 3.18 15.88
C THR A 375 -7.65 2.60 16.55
N HIS A 376 -6.52 2.53 15.85
CA HIS A 376 -5.24 2.08 16.42
C HIS A 376 -4.83 2.97 17.60
N PHE A 377 -4.86 4.29 17.43
CA PHE A 377 -4.54 5.25 18.49
C PHE A 377 -5.36 5.02 19.77
N LYS A 378 -6.70 4.88 19.65
CA LYS A 378 -7.57 4.61 20.80
C LYS A 378 -7.23 3.27 21.48
N ASN A 379 -6.98 2.22 20.69
CA ASN A 379 -6.64 0.89 21.19
C ASN A 379 -5.29 0.89 21.91
N VAL A 380 -4.27 1.52 21.34
CA VAL A 380 -2.93 1.65 21.95
C VAL A 380 -3.02 2.40 23.28
N ASN A 381 -3.70 3.55 23.32
CA ASN A 381 -3.86 4.30 24.57
C ASN A 381 -4.53 3.49 25.67
N LYS A 382 -5.63 2.79 25.35
CA LYS A 382 -6.30 1.91 26.31
C LYS A 382 -5.39 0.79 26.79
N HIS A 383 -4.63 0.19 25.86
CA HIS A 383 -3.73 -0.91 26.15
C HIS A 383 -2.54 -0.46 27.04
N ILE A 384 -1.93 0.68 26.74
CA ILE A 384 -0.86 1.26 27.56
C ILE A 384 -1.31 1.52 29.01
N LEU A 385 -2.54 2.00 29.21
CA LEU A 385 -3.10 2.17 30.56
C LEU A 385 -3.16 0.83 31.33
N SER A 386 -3.58 -0.24 30.65
CA SER A 386 -3.59 -1.60 31.22
C SER A 386 -2.18 -2.08 31.52
N LEU A 387 -1.22 -1.89 30.61
CA LEU A 387 0.17 -2.30 30.80
C LEU A 387 0.86 -1.55 31.94
N LYS A 388 0.58 -0.27 32.15
CA LYS A 388 1.10 0.48 33.31
C LYS A 388 0.62 -0.11 34.65
N GLY A 389 -0.60 -0.66 34.69
CA GLY A 389 -1.09 -1.38 35.86
C GLY A 389 -0.39 -2.74 36.07
N LYS A 390 -0.11 -3.46 34.98
CA LYS A 390 0.55 -4.78 35.02
C LYS A 390 2.05 -4.68 35.28
N TYR A 391 2.71 -3.64 34.72
CA TYR A 391 4.15 -3.39 34.81
C TYR A 391 4.43 -2.00 35.42
N PRO A 392 4.21 -1.79 36.73
CA PRO A 392 4.35 -0.48 37.36
C PRO A 392 5.79 0.07 37.35
N ASN A 393 6.77 -0.82 37.21
CA ASN A 393 8.21 -0.48 37.14
C ASN A 393 8.71 -0.32 35.70
N TYR A 394 7.80 -0.22 34.71
CA TYR A 394 8.19 0.03 33.32
C TYR A 394 7.86 1.47 32.95
N ASN A 395 8.78 2.11 32.24
CA ASN A 395 8.62 3.44 31.70
C ASN A 395 8.08 3.35 30.26
N PHE A 396 6.83 3.74 30.03
CA PHE A 396 6.21 3.70 28.71
C PHE A 396 6.33 5.06 28.00
N ILE A 397 7.09 5.10 26.90
CA ILE A 397 7.34 6.29 26.07
C ILE A 397 6.64 6.12 24.72
N GLY A 398 5.68 6.99 24.44
CA GLY A 398 4.98 7.02 23.14
C GLY A 398 5.70 7.93 22.15
N ILE A 399 5.89 7.46 20.93
CA ILE A 399 6.44 8.23 19.83
C ILE A 399 5.38 8.35 18.75
N ASN A 400 4.91 9.57 18.54
CA ASN A 400 4.02 9.86 17.43
C ASN A 400 4.80 9.90 16.11
N VAL A 401 4.27 9.25 15.09
CA VAL A 401 4.87 9.15 13.75
C VAL A 401 3.85 9.46 12.67
N ARG A 402 4.30 9.91 11.50
CA ARG A 402 3.45 10.19 10.32
C ARG A 402 2.33 11.20 10.57
N THR A 403 2.47 12.11 11.52
CA THR A 403 1.47 13.13 11.86
C THR A 403 2.14 14.49 11.81
N ASN A 404 1.43 15.56 11.53
CA ASN A 404 1.97 16.88 11.70
C ASN A 404 1.99 17.31 13.18
N SER A 405 2.92 18.18 13.55
CA SER A 405 3.15 18.60 14.94
C SER A 405 1.93 19.29 15.59
N ALA A 406 1.13 20.02 14.80
CA ALA A 406 -0.06 20.70 15.32
C ALA A 406 -1.16 19.72 15.72
N GLN A 407 -1.44 18.76 14.85
CA GLN A 407 -2.41 17.68 15.10
C GLN A 407 -1.97 16.79 16.27
N TRP A 408 -0.68 16.45 16.34
CA TRP A 408 -0.13 15.73 17.49
C TRP A 408 -0.40 16.46 18.81
N LYS A 409 -0.11 17.78 18.89
CA LYS A 409 -0.34 18.59 20.10
C LYS A 409 -1.83 18.67 20.45
N GLN A 410 -2.69 18.81 19.45
CA GLN A 410 -4.14 18.83 19.64
C GLN A 410 -4.63 17.54 20.29
N LEU A 411 -4.21 16.37 19.78
CA LEU A 411 -4.59 15.07 20.35
C LEU A 411 -4.05 14.89 21.77
N MET A 412 -2.84 15.35 22.05
CA MET A 412 -2.26 15.32 23.38
C MET A 412 -3.15 16.03 24.41
N ASP A 413 -3.70 17.21 24.05
CA ASP A 413 -4.57 18.00 24.91
C ASP A 413 -5.99 17.37 24.99
N GLU A 414 -6.56 16.93 23.88
CA GLU A 414 -7.88 16.29 23.79
C GLU A 414 -7.97 15.03 24.66
N TYR A 415 -6.97 14.15 24.55
CA TYR A 415 -6.93 12.87 25.27
C TYR A 415 -6.23 12.99 26.64
N LYS A 416 -5.83 14.18 27.07
CA LYS A 416 -5.14 14.45 28.34
C LYS A 416 -3.96 13.52 28.59
N MET A 417 -3.16 13.30 27.53
CA MET A 417 -1.99 12.43 27.62
C MET A 417 -0.88 13.06 28.45
N ASP A 418 -0.08 12.20 29.10
CA ASP A 418 1.08 12.66 29.85
C ASP A 418 2.16 13.22 28.91
N LYS A 419 2.26 14.55 28.82
CA LYS A 419 3.20 15.26 27.95
C LYS A 419 4.66 14.93 28.20
N SER A 420 5.01 14.45 29.39
CA SER A 420 6.38 14.04 29.74
C SER A 420 6.76 12.69 29.17
N LYS A 421 5.79 11.90 28.70
CA LYS A 421 5.94 10.55 28.19
C LYS A 421 5.57 10.40 26.71
N GLN A 422 5.31 11.53 26.02
CA GLN A 422 4.94 11.52 24.62
C GLN A 422 5.87 12.42 23.81
N PHE A 423 6.34 11.89 22.69
CA PHE A 423 7.33 12.54 21.84
C PHE A 423 6.89 12.52 20.38
N PHE A 424 7.44 13.42 19.59
CA PHE A 424 7.15 13.57 18.16
C PHE A 424 8.36 13.16 17.33
N GLY A 425 8.18 12.15 16.48
CA GLY A 425 9.19 11.67 15.53
C GLY A 425 9.06 12.42 14.20
N GLU A 426 9.74 13.57 14.08
CA GLU A 426 9.68 14.43 12.90
C GLU A 426 10.22 13.73 11.64
N ASN A 427 11.35 13.04 11.75
CA ASN A 427 11.94 12.28 10.67
C ASN A 427 11.51 10.80 10.78
N PHE A 428 10.32 10.49 10.22
CA PHE A 428 9.80 9.14 10.29
C PHE A 428 10.69 8.11 9.57
N LYS A 429 11.28 8.46 8.43
CA LYS A 429 12.13 7.53 7.66
C LYS A 429 13.37 7.11 8.47
N GLU A 430 14.05 8.05 9.11
CA GLU A 430 15.19 7.76 9.99
C GLU A 430 14.79 6.89 11.19
N LEU A 431 13.68 7.27 11.86
CA LEU A 431 13.16 6.53 13.01
C LEU A 431 12.74 5.11 12.59
N GLN A 432 12.06 4.97 11.45
CA GLN A 432 11.62 3.69 10.91
C GLN A 432 12.80 2.75 10.64
N MET A 433 13.85 3.25 10.01
CA MET A 433 15.03 2.44 9.71
C MET A 433 15.83 2.07 10.95
N ALA A 434 16.01 3.00 11.88
CA ALA A 434 16.81 2.76 13.09
C ALA A 434 16.09 1.88 14.12
N MET A 435 14.77 1.99 14.24
CA MET A 435 13.94 1.22 15.19
C MET A 435 13.22 0.04 14.52
N ILE A 436 13.44 -0.16 13.21
CA ILE A 436 12.79 -1.20 12.38
C ILE A 436 11.27 -1.21 12.61
N ILE A 437 10.63 -0.05 12.34
CA ILE A 437 9.17 0.08 12.52
C ILE A 437 8.48 -0.49 11.28
N ASP A 438 8.19 -1.78 11.32
CA ASP A 438 7.45 -2.52 10.28
C ASP A 438 5.93 -2.50 10.48
N GLY A 439 5.50 -2.09 11.68
CA GLY A 439 4.10 -1.91 12.05
C GLY A 439 3.96 -1.16 13.37
N LEU A 440 2.81 -0.52 13.58
CA LEU A 440 2.57 0.30 14.78
C LEU A 440 2.34 -0.52 16.06
N ASN A 441 2.13 -1.84 15.94
CA ASN A 441 2.06 -2.73 17.10
C ASN A 441 3.43 -3.12 17.64
N LYS A 442 4.50 -2.78 16.91
CA LYS A 442 5.87 -2.97 17.38
C LYS A 442 6.18 -2.07 18.55
N CYS A 443 7.03 -2.56 19.45
CA CYS A 443 7.69 -1.76 20.45
C CYS A 443 9.17 -2.18 20.61
N VAL A 444 9.97 -1.31 21.21
CA VAL A 444 11.37 -1.59 21.55
C VAL A 444 11.52 -1.43 23.06
N ILE A 445 12.08 -2.44 23.70
CA ILE A 445 12.35 -2.45 25.16
C ILE A 445 13.84 -2.22 25.38
N ALA A 446 14.17 -1.21 26.16
CA ALA A 446 15.54 -0.91 26.53
C ALA A 446 15.66 -0.68 28.05
N LYS A 447 16.85 -0.90 28.60
CA LYS A 447 17.17 -0.60 29.96
C LYS A 447 18.56 0.03 29.99
N ASP A 448 18.73 1.16 30.68
CA ASP A 448 19.98 1.86 30.80
C ASP A 448 20.73 2.01 29.46
N THR A 449 20.02 2.48 28.43
CA THR A 449 20.52 2.63 27.06
C THR A 449 20.87 1.36 26.29
N VAL A 450 20.65 0.18 26.89
CA VAL A 450 20.90 -1.12 26.25
C VAL A 450 19.57 -1.73 25.79
N VAL A 451 19.55 -2.29 24.59
CA VAL A 451 18.38 -2.99 24.06
C VAL A 451 18.17 -4.30 24.84
N VAL A 452 16.96 -4.47 25.37
CA VAL A 452 16.50 -5.71 25.99
C VAL A 452 15.77 -6.58 24.98
N ASP A 453 14.83 -5.99 24.24
CA ASP A 453 14.12 -6.60 23.11
C ASP A 453 13.83 -5.53 22.06
N GLY A 454 14.49 -5.64 20.92
CA GLY A 454 14.33 -4.71 19.79
C GLY A 454 13.16 -5.04 18.87
N PHE A 455 12.50 -6.20 19.05
CA PHE A 455 11.47 -6.72 18.16
C PHE A 455 10.19 -7.13 18.88
N ALA A 456 9.99 -6.62 20.10
CA ALA A 456 8.80 -6.86 20.89
C ALA A 456 7.52 -6.35 20.17
N ASN A 457 6.41 -7.04 20.41
CA ASN A 457 5.08 -6.61 20.00
C ASN A 457 4.32 -6.15 21.25
N LEU A 458 3.71 -4.98 21.17
CA LEU A 458 3.04 -4.33 22.29
C LEU A 458 1.91 -5.17 22.91
N TYR A 459 1.30 -6.06 22.12
CA TYR A 459 0.13 -6.87 22.53
C TYR A 459 0.47 -8.32 22.89
N THR A 460 1.61 -8.83 22.45
CA THR A 460 1.97 -10.25 22.62
C THR A 460 3.24 -10.49 23.42
N SER A 461 4.11 -9.47 23.54
CA SER A 461 5.37 -9.58 24.29
C SER A 461 5.29 -8.99 25.70
N LEU A 462 4.19 -8.27 26.04
CA LEU A 462 3.99 -7.59 27.32
C LEU A 462 2.73 -8.04 28.07
#